data_3ff764cdf7232dd02682e5766c2b94fd
#
_entry.id   3ff764cdf7232dd02682e5766c2b94fd
#
_cell.length_a   1.000
_cell.length_b   1.000
_cell.length_c   1.000
_cell.angle_alpha   90.00
_cell.angle_beta   90.00
_cell.angle_gamma   90.00
#
_symmetry.space_group_name_H-M   'P 1'
#
loop_
_entity.id
_entity.type
_entity.pdbx_description
1 polymer ?
#
loop_
_entity_poly.entity_id
_entity_poly.type
_entity_poly.pdbx_seq_one_letter_code
_entity_poly.pdbx_strand_id
1 'polypeptide(L)'
;MNTETIENKHRATIVIGDVHGSTYWKTAVEENPGSRIIFIGDYLDPYENISDKKLVANLKEIIQLKKDRPDDIILLLGNHDLHYFCPDIPGSSGRFNYRIEEEVKALFTKNLHLFTYAFQEGKRLFTHAGVAHDWFINEFKGDLTKNIAEQLNNPLPEQLRPLHQAGEARGGPWFTVGGIFWADISELDNPLQGYKQYVGHNRVGQIREKTKNDGQITFCDCLYNKIYLKLDANT
;
A
#
# COMPACT_ATOMS: atom_id res chain seq x y z
N MET A 1 -39.22 -11.79 4.53
CA MET A 1 -37.80 -11.96 4.20
C MET A 1 -37.37 -10.74 3.42
N ASN A 2 -36.85 -9.74 4.12
CA ASN A 2 -36.33 -8.52 3.48
C ASN A 2 -34.89 -8.79 3.08
N THR A 3 -34.68 -8.91 1.77
CA THR A 3 -33.35 -8.79 1.17
C THR A 3 -32.97 -7.32 1.21
N GLU A 4 -32.28 -6.89 2.24
CA GLU A 4 -31.52 -5.64 2.19
C GLU A 4 -30.42 -5.81 1.15
N THR A 5 -30.69 -5.34 -0.04
CA THR A 5 -29.67 -5.01 -1.02
C THR A 5 -28.81 -3.93 -0.37
N ILE A 6 -27.60 -4.29 0.05
CA ILE A 6 -26.58 -3.34 0.47
C ILE A 6 -26.34 -2.45 -0.75
N GLU A 7 -26.95 -1.28 -0.76
CA GLU A 7 -26.59 -0.22 -1.69
C GLU A 7 -25.11 0.06 -1.49
N ASN A 8 -24.31 -0.41 -2.43
CA ASN A 8 -22.92 0.02 -2.59
C ASN A 8 -22.96 1.51 -2.94
N LYS A 9 -23.14 2.36 -1.92
CA LYS A 9 -23.15 3.81 -2.10
C LYS A 9 -21.83 4.17 -2.75
N HIS A 10 -21.89 4.66 -3.98
CA HIS A 10 -20.77 5.29 -4.66
C HIS A 10 -20.25 6.42 -3.75
N ARG A 11 -19.21 6.15 -3.00
CA ARG A 11 -18.57 7.11 -2.09
C ARG A 11 -17.18 7.46 -2.59
N ALA A 12 -16.73 8.66 -2.33
CA ALA A 12 -15.36 9.06 -2.63
C ALA A 12 -14.37 8.13 -1.92
N THR A 13 -13.21 7.90 -2.54
CA THR A 13 -12.11 7.16 -1.95
C THR A 13 -10.92 8.10 -1.79
N ILE A 14 -10.39 8.17 -0.57
CA ILE A 14 -9.19 8.92 -0.23
C ILE A 14 -8.02 7.95 -0.16
N VAL A 15 -6.96 8.23 -0.89
CA VAL A 15 -5.73 7.43 -0.87
C VAL A 15 -4.67 8.22 -0.11
N ILE A 16 -4.20 7.62 0.98
CA ILE A 16 -3.12 8.13 1.82
C ILE A 16 -1.85 7.40 1.40
N GLY A 17 -0.89 8.11 0.84
CA GLY A 17 0.44 7.57 0.54
C GLY A 17 1.20 7.16 1.79
N ASP A 18 2.50 6.94 1.67
CA ASP A 18 3.36 6.50 2.75
C ASP A 18 3.25 7.44 3.96
N VAL A 19 2.98 6.84 5.13
CA VAL A 19 2.69 7.63 6.33
C VAL A 19 3.96 8.13 7.02
N HIS A 20 4.97 7.27 7.17
CA HIS A 20 6.26 7.59 7.79
C HIS A 20 6.15 8.46 9.05
N GLY A 21 5.18 8.14 9.92
CA GLY A 21 4.93 8.88 11.16
C GLY A 21 4.17 10.21 10.99
N SER A 22 3.85 10.64 9.77
CA SER A 22 3.04 11.82 9.52
C SER A 22 1.65 11.69 10.14
N THR A 23 1.15 12.76 10.74
CA THR A 23 -0.22 12.83 11.29
C THR A 23 -1.18 13.55 10.34
N TYR A 24 -0.73 13.99 9.18
CA TYR A 24 -1.57 14.72 8.22
C TYR A 24 -2.74 13.89 7.66
N TRP A 25 -2.67 12.56 7.75
CA TRP A 25 -3.79 11.67 7.43
C TRP A 25 -5.05 11.98 8.24
N LYS A 26 -4.92 12.55 9.48
CA LYS A 26 -6.07 12.96 10.31
C LYS A 26 -6.87 14.07 9.61
N THR A 27 -6.17 15.08 9.09
CA THR A 27 -6.78 16.14 8.28
C THR A 27 -7.50 15.56 7.06
N ALA A 28 -6.88 14.62 6.34
CA ALA A 28 -7.51 13.98 5.18
C ALA A 28 -8.80 13.23 5.56
N VAL A 29 -8.82 12.57 6.72
CA VAL A 29 -10.02 11.88 7.24
C VAL A 29 -11.09 12.87 7.66
N GLU A 30 -10.74 13.92 8.38
CA GLU A 30 -11.65 14.97 8.88
C GLU A 30 -12.32 15.76 7.75
N GLU A 31 -11.55 16.09 6.70
CA GLU A 31 -12.05 16.84 5.52
C GLU A 31 -12.95 16.00 4.61
N ASN A 32 -12.93 14.66 4.74
CA ASN A 32 -13.67 13.75 3.86
C ASN A 32 -14.55 12.77 4.67
N PRO A 33 -15.52 13.26 5.44
CA PRO A 33 -16.40 12.40 6.23
C PRO A 33 -17.21 11.46 5.32
N GLY A 34 -17.35 10.20 5.72
CA GLY A 34 -18.10 9.19 4.97
C GLY A 34 -17.38 8.59 3.77
N SER A 35 -16.17 9.06 3.44
CA SER A 35 -15.33 8.48 2.38
C SER A 35 -14.69 7.18 2.84
N ARG A 36 -14.38 6.29 1.88
CA ARG A 36 -13.42 5.22 2.09
C ARG A 36 -12.01 5.81 2.19
N ILE A 37 -11.20 5.34 3.13
CA ILE A 37 -9.82 5.74 3.30
C ILE A 37 -8.92 4.54 3.08
N ILE A 38 -7.97 4.64 2.16
CA ILE A 38 -6.99 3.59 1.88
C ILE A 38 -5.60 4.10 2.23
N PHE A 39 -4.98 3.48 3.22
CA PHE A 39 -3.57 3.70 3.55
C PHE A 39 -2.71 2.75 2.74
N ILE A 40 -1.70 3.28 2.04
CA ILE A 40 -0.85 2.50 1.14
C ILE A 40 0.31 1.80 1.86
N GLY A 41 0.46 2.00 3.18
CA GLY A 41 1.51 1.38 4.00
C GLY A 41 2.58 2.33 4.47
N ASP A 42 3.72 1.77 4.88
CA ASP A 42 4.89 2.47 5.40
C ASP A 42 4.54 3.44 6.54
N TYR A 43 3.98 2.88 7.62
CA TYR A 43 3.51 3.68 8.77
C TYR A 43 4.63 4.27 9.60
N LEU A 44 5.83 3.66 9.57
CA LEU A 44 6.98 3.91 10.43
C LEU A 44 8.19 4.43 9.65
N ASP A 45 9.35 4.46 10.28
CA ASP A 45 10.64 4.85 9.69
C ASP A 45 10.61 6.26 9.06
N PRO A 46 10.33 7.32 9.85
CA PRO A 46 10.17 8.67 9.35
C PRO A 46 11.47 9.24 8.76
N TYR A 47 11.33 10.20 7.85
CA TYR A 47 12.44 11.01 7.35
C TYR A 47 12.80 12.13 8.32
N GLU A 48 11.82 12.62 9.07
CA GLU A 48 11.96 13.67 10.07
C GLU A 48 12.25 13.09 11.46
N ASN A 49 12.77 13.93 12.36
CA ASN A 49 13.00 13.52 13.74
C ASN A 49 11.68 13.48 14.53
N ILE A 50 11.04 12.34 14.56
CA ILE A 50 9.82 12.08 15.32
C ILE A 50 10.17 11.15 16.49
N SER A 51 9.72 11.49 17.71
CA SER A 51 10.01 10.65 18.88
C SER A 51 9.34 9.28 18.79
N ASP A 52 9.99 8.25 19.30
CA ASP A 52 9.52 6.86 19.35
C ASP A 52 8.07 6.76 19.87
N LYS A 53 7.77 7.46 20.97
CA LYS A 53 6.44 7.50 21.57
C LYS A 53 5.37 8.03 20.60
N LYS A 54 5.70 9.07 19.81
CA LYS A 54 4.77 9.63 18.82
C LYS A 54 4.57 8.69 17.65
N LEU A 55 5.62 8.01 17.18
CA LEU A 55 5.53 7.03 16.09
C LEU A 55 4.60 5.88 16.47
N VAL A 56 4.84 5.26 17.62
CA VAL A 56 4.02 4.15 18.10
C VAL A 56 2.58 4.59 18.36
N ALA A 57 2.38 5.79 18.94
CA ALA A 57 1.03 6.33 19.16
C ALA A 57 0.28 6.54 17.84
N ASN A 58 0.94 7.08 16.82
CA ASN A 58 0.35 7.29 15.50
C ASN A 58 -0.11 5.97 14.84
N LEU A 59 0.72 4.92 14.89
CA LEU A 59 0.35 3.58 14.40
C LEU A 59 -0.87 3.02 15.19
N LYS A 60 -0.88 3.17 16.52
CA LYS A 60 -2.01 2.74 17.36
C LYS A 60 -3.31 3.46 16.99
N GLU A 61 -3.25 4.76 16.69
CA GLU A 61 -4.41 5.55 16.27
C GLU A 61 -4.94 5.10 14.90
N ILE A 62 -4.07 4.79 13.94
CA ILE A 62 -4.47 4.26 12.63
C ILE A 62 -5.14 2.88 12.79
N ILE A 63 -4.57 1.99 13.60
CA ILE A 63 -5.17 0.70 13.92
C ILE A 63 -6.54 0.87 14.59
N GLN A 64 -6.66 1.84 15.51
CA GLN A 64 -7.94 2.12 16.17
C GLN A 64 -8.97 2.66 15.19
N LEU A 65 -8.58 3.58 14.30
CA LEU A 65 -9.47 4.08 13.24
C LEU A 65 -10.03 2.94 12.36
N LYS A 66 -9.20 1.95 12.02
CA LYS A 66 -9.65 0.75 11.30
C LYS A 66 -10.67 -0.06 12.09
N LYS A 67 -10.48 -0.20 13.40
CA LYS A 67 -11.43 -0.92 14.28
C LYS A 67 -12.76 -0.20 14.41
N ASP A 68 -12.73 1.14 14.48
CA ASP A 68 -13.92 1.98 14.61
C ASP A 68 -14.72 2.07 13.30
N ARG A 69 -14.04 1.92 12.16
CA ARG A 69 -14.61 2.03 10.82
C ARG A 69 -14.15 0.86 9.91
N PRO A 70 -14.52 -0.38 10.24
CA PRO A 70 -13.95 -1.58 9.61
C PRO A 70 -14.24 -1.69 8.11
N ASP A 71 -15.38 -1.17 7.64
CA ASP A 71 -15.79 -1.24 6.23
C ASP A 71 -15.27 -0.07 5.38
N ASP A 72 -14.83 1.00 6.06
CA ASP A 72 -14.41 2.23 5.38
C ASP A 72 -12.90 2.38 5.29
N ILE A 73 -12.17 1.82 6.24
CA ILE A 73 -10.72 1.96 6.31
C ILE A 73 -10.05 0.70 5.78
N ILE A 74 -9.17 0.86 4.82
CA ILE A 74 -8.31 -0.22 4.29
C ILE A 74 -6.87 0.10 4.67
N LEU A 75 -6.19 -0.86 5.29
CA LEU A 75 -4.79 -0.73 5.67
C LEU A 75 -3.94 -1.68 4.83
N LEU A 76 -3.14 -1.14 3.91
CA LEU A 76 -2.13 -1.93 3.21
C LEU A 76 -0.83 -1.96 4.02
N LEU A 77 -0.02 -2.99 3.78
CA LEU A 77 1.34 -3.08 4.31
C LEU A 77 2.34 -2.55 3.27
N GLY A 78 3.34 -1.82 3.74
CA GLY A 78 4.51 -1.43 2.96
C GLY A 78 5.76 -2.22 3.35
N ASN A 79 6.86 -2.01 2.61
CA ASN A 79 8.11 -2.72 2.87
C ASN A 79 8.72 -2.36 4.23
N HIS A 80 8.60 -1.11 4.69
CA HIS A 80 9.05 -0.69 6.01
C HIS A 80 8.28 -1.36 7.14
N ASP A 81 6.98 -1.65 6.95
CA ASP A 81 6.16 -2.33 7.95
C ASP A 81 6.57 -3.79 8.11
N LEU A 82 6.80 -4.48 6.97
CA LEU A 82 7.18 -5.89 6.94
C LEU A 82 8.49 -6.16 7.69
N HIS A 83 9.46 -5.25 7.65
CA HIS A 83 10.74 -5.38 8.34
C HIS A 83 10.60 -5.58 9.86
N TYR A 84 9.52 -5.09 10.47
CA TYR A 84 9.30 -5.21 11.92
C TYR A 84 8.81 -6.60 12.35
N PHE A 85 8.14 -7.36 11.48
CA PHE A 85 7.53 -8.64 11.89
C PHE A 85 7.77 -9.81 10.94
N CYS A 86 8.38 -9.59 9.79
CA CYS A 86 8.73 -10.61 8.79
C CYS A 86 10.25 -10.65 8.58
N PRO A 87 11.02 -11.28 9.46
CA PRO A 87 12.49 -11.25 9.40
C PRO A 87 13.09 -11.92 8.16
N ASP A 88 12.32 -12.81 7.51
CA ASP A 88 12.77 -13.54 6.32
C ASP A 88 12.60 -12.74 5.02
N ILE A 89 11.98 -11.56 5.09
CA ILE A 89 11.79 -10.70 3.93
C ILE A 89 13.09 -9.96 3.63
N PRO A 90 13.59 -10.04 2.38
CA PRO A 90 14.82 -9.36 1.99
C PRO A 90 14.69 -7.83 2.12
N GLY A 91 15.78 -7.21 2.46
CA GLY A 91 15.90 -5.76 2.55
C GLY A 91 15.95 -5.28 3.99
N SER A 92 16.50 -4.11 4.13
CA SER A 92 16.53 -3.37 5.41
C SER A 92 16.45 -1.89 5.09
N SER A 93 15.90 -1.12 6.01
CA SER A 93 15.91 0.33 5.91
C SER A 93 16.99 0.90 6.80
N GLY A 94 17.80 1.84 6.30
CA GLY A 94 18.71 2.62 7.13
C GLY A 94 18.02 3.48 8.18
N ARG A 95 16.68 3.58 8.13
CA ARG A 95 15.84 4.28 9.09
C ARG A 95 15.12 3.35 10.08
N PHE A 96 15.36 2.03 9.99
CA PHE A 96 14.76 1.06 10.90
C PHE A 96 15.07 1.40 12.37
N ASN A 97 14.04 1.43 13.21
CA ASN A 97 14.18 1.84 14.59
C ASN A 97 14.14 0.64 15.56
N TYR A 98 15.31 0.10 15.87
CA TYR A 98 15.48 -1.04 16.80
C TYR A 98 14.89 -0.78 18.20
N ARG A 99 14.78 0.47 18.65
CA ARG A 99 14.27 0.79 20.00
C ARG A 99 12.79 0.49 20.16
N ILE A 100 12.03 0.52 19.08
CA ILE A 100 10.58 0.27 19.10
C ILE A 100 10.22 -1.08 18.45
N GLU A 101 11.20 -1.84 17.98
CA GLU A 101 10.99 -3.07 17.22
C GLU A 101 10.03 -4.03 17.92
N GLU A 102 10.31 -4.39 19.18
CA GLU A 102 9.49 -5.36 19.93
C GLU A 102 8.05 -4.87 20.13
N GLU A 103 7.85 -3.59 20.45
CA GLU A 103 6.52 -3.01 20.63
C GLU A 103 5.75 -2.98 19.30
N VAL A 104 6.40 -2.59 18.22
CA VAL A 104 5.79 -2.51 16.88
C VAL A 104 5.48 -3.90 16.34
N LYS A 105 6.41 -4.86 16.49
CA LYS A 105 6.19 -6.27 16.14
C LYS A 105 4.96 -6.84 16.85
N ALA A 106 4.84 -6.59 18.16
CA ALA A 106 3.68 -7.02 18.93
C ALA A 106 2.38 -6.37 18.43
N LEU A 107 2.41 -5.08 18.05
CA LEU A 107 1.25 -4.38 17.48
C LEU A 107 0.82 -4.98 16.15
N PHE A 108 1.74 -5.20 15.21
CA PHE A 108 1.41 -5.83 13.93
C PHE A 108 0.91 -7.25 14.12
N THR A 109 1.63 -8.08 14.88
CA THR A 109 1.25 -9.49 15.10
C THR A 109 -0.16 -9.62 15.70
N LYS A 110 -0.49 -8.80 16.70
CA LYS A 110 -1.81 -8.79 17.32
C LYS A 110 -2.94 -8.36 16.37
N ASN A 111 -2.64 -7.47 15.43
CA ASN A 111 -3.63 -6.83 14.58
C ASN A 111 -3.45 -7.19 13.09
N LEU A 112 -2.68 -8.23 12.76
CA LEU A 112 -2.32 -8.57 11.37
C LEU A 112 -3.56 -8.79 10.48
N HIS A 113 -4.64 -9.33 11.04
CA HIS A 113 -5.92 -9.53 10.36
C HIS A 113 -6.62 -8.24 9.88
N LEU A 114 -6.16 -7.07 10.31
CA LEU A 114 -6.68 -5.76 9.87
C LEU A 114 -5.94 -5.23 8.64
N PHE A 115 -4.81 -5.83 8.29
CA PHE A 115 -3.96 -5.41 7.18
C PHE A 115 -4.06 -6.37 6.01
N THR A 116 -3.76 -5.86 4.82
CA THR A 116 -3.74 -6.63 3.57
C THR A 116 -2.59 -6.15 2.68
N TYR A 117 -2.20 -6.94 1.69
CA TYR A 117 -1.14 -6.56 0.74
C TYR A 117 -1.69 -5.73 -0.43
N ALA A 118 -2.92 -6.03 -0.83
CA ALA A 118 -3.58 -5.37 -1.95
C ALA A 118 -5.08 -5.21 -1.68
N PHE A 119 -5.68 -4.18 -2.26
CA PHE A 119 -7.12 -3.99 -2.31
C PHE A 119 -7.56 -3.72 -3.75
N GLN A 120 -8.69 -4.28 -4.16
CA GLN A 120 -9.23 -4.08 -5.51
C GLN A 120 -10.72 -3.76 -5.46
N GLU A 121 -11.12 -2.75 -6.22
CA GLU A 121 -12.51 -2.41 -6.46
C GLU A 121 -12.73 -2.24 -7.97
N GLY A 122 -13.37 -3.21 -8.60
CA GLY A 122 -13.50 -3.25 -10.06
C GLY A 122 -12.12 -3.30 -10.75
N LYS A 123 -11.81 -2.27 -11.53
CA LYS A 123 -10.51 -2.12 -12.20
C LYS A 123 -9.55 -1.18 -11.47
N ARG A 124 -9.89 -0.72 -10.27
CA ARG A 124 -8.98 0.02 -9.38
C ARG A 124 -8.22 -0.96 -8.51
N LEU A 125 -6.90 -0.91 -8.57
CA LEU A 125 -6.00 -1.76 -7.79
C LEU A 125 -5.12 -0.87 -6.91
N PHE A 126 -5.02 -1.22 -5.63
CA PHE A 126 -4.21 -0.52 -4.64
C PHE A 126 -3.19 -1.49 -4.09
N THR A 127 -1.91 -1.15 -4.19
CA THR A 127 -0.77 -1.89 -3.65
C THR A 127 0.27 -0.90 -3.14
N HIS A 128 1.23 -1.35 -2.34
CA HIS A 128 2.24 -0.43 -1.83
C HIS A 128 3.13 0.14 -2.95
N ALA A 129 3.80 -0.70 -3.75
CA ALA A 129 4.78 -0.22 -4.74
C ALA A 129 4.31 -0.31 -6.19
N GLY A 130 3.28 -1.12 -6.50
CA GLY A 130 2.75 -1.27 -7.85
C GLY A 130 2.98 -2.64 -8.47
N VAL A 131 2.33 -2.86 -9.61
CA VAL A 131 2.35 -4.11 -10.38
C VAL A 131 2.73 -3.81 -11.82
N ALA A 132 3.91 -4.21 -12.25
CA ALA A 132 4.27 -4.21 -13.67
C ALA A 132 3.59 -5.38 -14.39
N HIS A 133 3.11 -5.16 -15.61
CA HIS A 133 2.36 -6.19 -16.36
C HIS A 133 3.19 -7.45 -16.58
N ASP A 134 4.41 -7.29 -17.08
CA ASP A 134 5.28 -8.42 -17.41
C ASP A 134 5.73 -9.17 -16.15
N TRP A 135 5.96 -8.47 -15.05
CA TRP A 135 6.23 -9.08 -13.75
C TRP A 135 5.05 -9.94 -13.28
N PHE A 136 3.82 -9.43 -13.37
CA PHE A 136 2.63 -10.18 -12.93
C PHE A 136 2.45 -11.48 -13.72
N ILE A 137 2.66 -11.44 -15.04
CA ILE A 137 2.49 -12.61 -15.92
C ILE A 137 3.68 -13.56 -15.83
N ASN A 138 4.92 -13.04 -15.91
CA ASN A 138 6.10 -13.86 -16.14
C ASN A 138 6.81 -14.30 -14.86
N GLU A 139 6.76 -13.49 -13.79
CA GLU A 139 7.46 -13.78 -12.54
C GLU A 139 6.49 -14.23 -11.44
N PHE A 140 5.47 -13.44 -11.13
CA PHE A 140 4.44 -13.81 -10.16
C PHE A 140 3.54 -14.94 -10.67
N LYS A 141 3.42 -15.16 -11.99
CA LYS A 141 2.55 -16.16 -12.62
C LYS A 141 1.07 -15.97 -12.25
N GLY A 142 0.64 -14.72 -12.22
CA GLY A 142 -0.74 -14.36 -11.93
C GLY A 142 -1.67 -14.61 -13.11
N ASP A 143 -2.95 -14.73 -12.82
CA ASP A 143 -4.04 -14.96 -13.75
C ASP A 143 -4.91 -13.70 -13.90
N LEU A 144 -4.86 -13.04 -15.05
CA LEU A 144 -5.63 -11.82 -15.34
C LEU A 144 -7.15 -12.05 -15.37
N THR A 145 -7.62 -13.29 -15.42
CA THR A 145 -9.05 -13.61 -15.41
C THR A 145 -9.63 -13.64 -14.00
N LYS A 146 -8.79 -13.64 -12.97
CA LYS A 146 -9.14 -13.68 -11.55
C LYS A 146 -8.96 -12.30 -10.90
N ASN A 147 -9.49 -12.15 -9.69
CA ASN A 147 -9.23 -10.96 -8.89
C ASN A 147 -7.74 -10.85 -8.57
N ILE A 148 -7.12 -9.72 -8.92
CA ILE A 148 -5.67 -9.50 -8.77
C ILE A 148 -5.30 -9.38 -7.29
N ALA A 149 -6.06 -8.57 -6.52
CA ALA A 149 -5.76 -8.38 -5.10
C ALA A 149 -5.93 -9.67 -4.29
N GLU A 150 -6.87 -10.53 -4.65
CA GLU A 150 -7.05 -11.83 -4.00
C GLU A 150 -5.83 -12.74 -4.21
N GLN A 151 -5.26 -12.75 -5.42
CA GLN A 151 -4.04 -13.52 -5.71
C GLN A 151 -2.83 -12.95 -4.95
N LEU A 152 -2.69 -11.62 -4.90
CA LEU A 152 -1.59 -10.96 -4.20
C LEU A 152 -1.68 -11.15 -2.67
N ASN A 153 -2.88 -11.24 -2.12
CA ASN A 153 -3.12 -11.46 -0.69
C ASN A 153 -2.96 -12.93 -0.28
N ASN A 154 -3.12 -13.86 -1.21
CA ASN A 154 -3.05 -15.31 -0.99
C ASN A 154 -2.06 -15.96 -1.95
N PRO A 155 -0.78 -15.55 -1.94
CA PRO A 155 0.22 -16.06 -2.87
C PRO A 155 0.49 -17.55 -2.63
N LEU A 156 0.70 -18.29 -3.70
CA LEU A 156 1.23 -19.65 -3.62
C LEU A 156 2.68 -19.64 -3.14
N PRO A 157 3.22 -20.73 -2.59
CA PRO A 157 4.60 -20.79 -2.10
C PRO A 157 5.65 -20.28 -3.12
N GLU A 158 5.51 -20.64 -4.39
CA GLU A 158 6.40 -20.21 -5.48
C GLU A 158 6.25 -18.73 -5.84
N GLN A 159 5.13 -18.09 -5.46
CA GLN A 159 4.86 -16.67 -5.69
C GLN A 159 5.40 -15.76 -4.58
N LEU A 160 5.76 -16.31 -3.43
CA LEU A 160 6.26 -15.52 -2.30
C LEU A 160 7.55 -14.78 -2.64
N ARG A 161 8.49 -15.45 -3.31
CA ARG A 161 9.76 -14.82 -3.69
C ARG A 161 9.56 -13.64 -4.64
N PRO A 162 8.90 -13.76 -5.81
CA PRO A 162 8.65 -12.61 -6.68
C PRO A 162 7.81 -11.52 -6.00
N LEU A 163 6.87 -11.89 -5.12
CA LEU A 163 6.03 -10.91 -4.40
C LEU A 163 6.86 -9.94 -3.56
N HIS A 164 7.90 -10.43 -2.89
CA HIS A 164 8.75 -9.67 -1.96
C HIS A 164 10.11 -9.25 -2.52
N GLN A 165 10.43 -9.59 -3.78
CA GLN A 165 11.75 -9.27 -4.34
C GLN A 165 11.93 -7.77 -4.55
N ALA A 166 13.15 -7.30 -4.29
CA ALA A 166 13.60 -5.99 -4.75
C ALA A 166 13.97 -6.07 -6.24
N GLY A 167 13.59 -5.04 -7.00
CA GLY A 167 14.03 -4.90 -8.37
C GLY A 167 15.45 -4.36 -8.48
N GLU A 168 16.02 -4.36 -9.68
CA GLU A 168 17.38 -3.86 -9.95
C GLU A 168 17.56 -2.41 -9.49
N ALA A 169 16.57 -1.56 -9.71
CA ALA A 169 16.60 -0.15 -9.30
C ALA A 169 16.66 0.03 -7.76
N ARG A 170 16.33 -1.00 -7.00
CA ARG A 170 16.36 -1.03 -5.52
C ARG A 170 17.44 -1.96 -4.97
N GLY A 171 18.44 -2.28 -5.78
CA GLY A 171 19.58 -3.12 -5.37
C GLY A 171 19.32 -4.62 -5.44
N GLY A 172 18.25 -5.03 -6.07
CA GLY A 172 17.97 -6.43 -6.41
C GLY A 172 18.85 -6.94 -7.56
N PRO A 173 18.69 -8.20 -7.97
CA PRO A 173 19.44 -8.78 -9.08
C PRO A 173 19.22 -8.03 -10.41
N TRP A 174 20.21 -8.11 -11.29
CA TRP A 174 20.16 -7.50 -12.62
C TRP A 174 18.96 -8.02 -13.43
N PHE A 175 18.32 -7.11 -14.17
CA PHE A 175 17.13 -7.37 -14.99
C PHE A 175 15.89 -7.86 -14.23
N THR A 176 15.85 -7.72 -12.91
CA THR A 176 14.65 -8.02 -12.12
C THR A 176 13.79 -6.78 -11.91
N VAL A 177 12.48 -6.96 -11.94
CA VAL A 177 11.49 -5.95 -11.55
C VAL A 177 11.08 -6.21 -10.10
N GLY A 178 10.89 -5.16 -9.34
CA GLY A 178 10.43 -5.27 -7.95
C GLY A 178 9.02 -5.83 -7.87
N GLY A 179 8.76 -6.63 -6.82
CA GLY A 179 7.41 -7.04 -6.44
C GLY A 179 6.61 -5.89 -5.84
N ILE A 180 5.40 -6.19 -5.35
CA ILE A 180 4.42 -5.18 -4.91
C ILE A 180 4.87 -4.32 -3.72
N PHE A 181 5.98 -4.66 -3.07
CA PHE A 181 6.59 -3.90 -1.97
C PHE A 181 7.83 -3.11 -2.37
N TRP A 182 8.42 -3.40 -3.55
CA TRP A 182 9.75 -2.90 -3.92
C TRP A 182 9.87 -2.38 -5.34
N ALA A 183 8.80 -2.38 -6.13
CA ALA A 183 8.87 -1.89 -7.51
C ALA A 183 9.23 -0.40 -7.55
N ASP A 184 10.32 -0.07 -8.27
CA ASP A 184 10.70 1.31 -8.49
C ASP A 184 9.85 1.96 -9.59
N ILE A 185 9.65 3.27 -9.50
CA ILE A 185 8.92 4.03 -10.51
C ILE A 185 9.50 3.84 -11.93
N SER A 186 10.82 3.61 -12.05
CA SER A 186 11.48 3.35 -13.33
C SER A 186 11.17 1.96 -13.91
N GLU A 187 10.78 1.01 -13.07
CA GLU A 187 10.42 -0.36 -13.44
C GLU A 187 8.93 -0.50 -13.83
N LEU A 188 8.13 0.54 -13.60
CA LEU A 188 6.69 0.56 -13.81
C LEU A 188 6.27 1.28 -15.10
N ASP A 189 7.10 1.22 -16.14
CA ASP A 189 6.79 1.81 -17.45
C ASP A 189 5.74 1.02 -18.24
N ASN A 190 5.48 -0.24 -17.86
CA ASN A 190 4.39 -1.05 -18.39
C ASN A 190 3.49 -1.49 -17.22
N PRO A 191 2.61 -0.60 -16.71
CA PRO A 191 1.73 -0.95 -15.60
C PRO A 191 0.71 -2.02 -16.01
N LEU A 192 0.15 -2.72 -15.02
CA LEU A 192 -0.79 -3.82 -15.25
C LEU A 192 -1.94 -3.37 -16.17
N GLN A 193 -2.01 -4.00 -17.34
CA GLN A 193 -2.97 -3.64 -18.38
C GLN A 193 -4.42 -3.91 -17.95
N GLY A 194 -5.32 -3.02 -18.33
CA GLY A 194 -6.74 -3.08 -17.97
C GLY A 194 -7.04 -2.61 -16.54
N TYR A 195 -6.05 -2.06 -15.82
CA TYR A 195 -6.21 -1.60 -14.43
C TYR A 195 -5.72 -0.16 -14.24
N LYS A 196 -6.39 0.55 -13.32
CA LYS A 196 -5.94 1.81 -12.73
C LYS A 196 -5.32 1.50 -11.37
N GLN A 197 -4.02 1.69 -11.22
CA GLN A 197 -3.29 1.41 -9.99
C GLN A 197 -3.05 2.68 -9.18
N TYR A 198 -3.04 2.57 -7.86
CA TYR A 198 -2.77 3.64 -6.91
C TYR A 198 -1.73 3.13 -5.90
N VAL A 199 -0.57 3.80 -5.84
CA VAL A 199 0.60 3.27 -5.15
C VAL A 199 1.34 4.35 -4.36
N GLY A 200 2.12 3.94 -3.37
CA GLY A 200 3.08 4.72 -2.59
C GLY A 200 4.53 4.44 -2.98
N HIS A 201 5.37 4.14 -1.98
CA HIS A 201 6.76 3.66 -2.07
C HIS A 201 7.74 4.59 -2.79
N ASN A 202 7.32 5.17 -3.89
CA ASN A 202 8.13 6.04 -4.72
C ASN A 202 7.79 7.50 -4.40
N ARG A 203 8.63 8.15 -3.59
CA ARG A 203 8.43 9.51 -3.12
C ARG A 203 8.35 10.50 -4.30
N VAL A 204 7.23 11.23 -4.39
CA VAL A 204 6.96 12.20 -5.44
C VAL A 204 6.56 13.55 -4.84
N GLY A 205 6.92 14.67 -5.50
CA GLY A 205 6.62 16.01 -5.01
C GLY A 205 5.12 16.35 -5.05
N GLN A 206 4.39 15.69 -5.94
CA GLN A 206 2.94 15.80 -6.15
C GLN A 206 2.44 14.50 -6.76
N ILE A 207 1.13 14.28 -6.79
CA ILE A 207 0.52 13.14 -7.47
C ILE A 207 1.05 13.08 -8.91
N ARG A 208 1.56 11.91 -9.29
CA ARG A 208 2.13 11.67 -10.62
C ARG A 208 1.51 10.44 -11.24
N GLU A 209 1.29 10.47 -12.55
CA GLU A 209 0.67 9.39 -13.29
C GLU A 209 1.55 8.94 -14.46
N LYS A 210 1.52 7.63 -14.72
CA LYS A 210 2.02 7.02 -15.95
C LYS A 210 0.92 6.19 -16.58
N THR A 211 0.85 6.23 -17.90
CA THR A 211 -0.10 5.42 -18.68
C THR A 211 0.64 4.76 -19.83
N LYS A 212 0.38 3.48 -20.06
CA LYS A 212 0.86 2.77 -21.24
C LYS A 212 -0.14 1.69 -21.63
N ASN A 213 -0.43 1.59 -22.92
CA ASN A 213 -1.51 0.76 -23.45
C ASN A 213 -2.85 1.15 -22.74
N ASP A 214 -3.51 0.19 -22.09
CA ASP A 214 -4.72 0.39 -21.28
C ASP A 214 -4.44 0.28 -19.76
N GLY A 215 -3.18 0.26 -19.36
CA GLY A 215 -2.74 0.27 -17.97
C GLY A 215 -2.39 1.69 -17.50
N GLN A 216 -2.79 2.03 -16.28
CA GLN A 216 -2.53 3.31 -15.63
C GLN A 216 -1.99 3.08 -14.23
N ILE A 217 -1.02 3.90 -13.80
CA ILE A 217 -0.51 3.89 -12.43
C ILE A 217 -0.33 5.30 -11.90
N THR A 218 -0.85 5.56 -10.70
CA THR A 218 -0.81 6.84 -10.00
C THR A 218 0.02 6.71 -8.74
N PHE A 219 1.10 7.48 -8.64
CA PHE A 219 2.02 7.52 -7.52
C PHE A 219 1.54 8.57 -6.51
N CYS A 220 1.29 8.12 -5.27
CA CYS A 220 0.65 8.89 -4.20
C CYS A 220 1.57 9.15 -2.99
N ASP A 221 2.84 8.74 -3.01
CA ASP A 221 3.77 9.00 -1.89
C ASP A 221 4.18 10.47 -1.87
N CYS A 222 3.26 11.32 -1.38
CA CYS A 222 3.45 12.76 -1.24
C CYS A 222 2.75 13.33 0.02
N LEU A 223 2.40 12.48 0.99
CA LEU A 223 1.78 12.90 2.25
C LEU A 223 2.65 13.87 3.05
N TYR A 224 3.97 13.77 2.94
CA TYR A 224 4.94 14.70 3.54
C TYR A 224 4.79 16.15 3.04
N ASN A 225 4.25 16.34 1.84
CA ASN A 225 3.89 17.66 1.28
C ASN A 225 2.45 18.05 1.60
N LYS A 226 1.78 17.34 2.50
CA LYS A 226 0.37 17.53 2.86
C LYS A 226 -0.56 17.35 1.65
N ILE A 227 -0.27 16.35 0.82
CA ILE A 227 -1.06 15.99 -0.35
C ILE A 227 -1.55 14.56 -0.18
N TYR A 228 -2.83 14.33 -0.40
CA TYR A 228 -3.47 13.03 -0.54
C TYR A 228 -4.29 12.99 -1.83
N LEU A 229 -4.59 11.80 -2.35
CA LEU A 229 -5.39 11.66 -3.56
C LEU A 229 -6.88 11.46 -3.18
N LYS A 230 -7.75 12.16 -3.87
CA LYS A 230 -9.20 11.97 -3.80
C LYS A 230 -9.70 11.41 -5.14
N LEU A 231 -10.35 10.26 -5.07
CA LEU A 231 -11.04 9.63 -6.20
C LEU A 231 -12.54 9.81 -6.02
N ASP A 232 -13.18 10.38 -7.01
CA ASP A 232 -14.64 10.51 -7.01
C ASP A 232 -15.31 9.13 -7.17
N ALA A 233 -16.56 9.06 -6.75
CA ALA A 233 -17.35 7.82 -6.77
C ALA A 233 -17.50 7.19 -8.16
N ASN A 234 -17.38 7.98 -9.22
CA ASN A 234 -17.67 7.59 -10.61
C ASN A 234 -16.44 7.56 -11.54
N THR A 235 -15.21 7.68 -11.01
CA THR A 235 -13.98 7.64 -11.84
C THR A 235 -13.40 6.20 -11.98
#